data_e9dcabfcb3732c884b499351cb7f92a6
#
_entry.id   e9dcabfcb3732c884b499351cb7f92a6
#
_cell.length_a   1.000
_cell.length_b   1.000
_cell.length_c   1.000
_cell.angle_alpha   90.00
_cell.angle_beta   90.00
_cell.angle_gamma   90.00
#
_symmetry.space_group_name_H-M   'P 1'
#
loop_
_entity.id
_entity.type
_entity.pdbx_description
1 polymer ?
#
loop_
_entity_poly.entity_id
_entity_poly.type
_entity_poly.pdbx_seq_one_letter_code
_entity_poly.pdbx_strand_id
1 'polypeptide(L)'
;MTKTATRSLTYVAIGAALIAVLSQISIPLGPVPFTLQTLAIGLLATLYKPKEATLSVVLYLLLGAIGLPVFAGGSGGFQALFGATGGFLWAFILYGLLTSSLANMHSSYWTIFWTNCLGVAIVLLGGATYFKFFSQASWTDTLAWTVTPFILTGILKIVVVILLVRALQPILKKEAYFS
;
A
#
# COMPACT_ATOMS: atom_id res chain seq x y z
N MET A 1 -18.56 4.44 23.07
CA MET A 1 -17.20 4.47 22.47
C MET A 1 -16.51 5.75 22.92
N THR A 2 -15.23 5.66 23.31
CA THR A 2 -14.46 6.87 23.68
C THR A 2 -14.16 7.70 22.40
N LYS A 3 -14.07 9.05 22.52
CA LYS A 3 -13.77 9.95 21.38
C LYS A 3 -12.53 9.49 20.59
N THR A 4 -11.56 8.90 21.27
CA THR A 4 -10.32 8.38 20.65
C THR A 4 -10.59 7.15 19.77
N ALA A 5 -11.45 6.24 20.19
CA ALA A 5 -11.79 5.03 19.41
C ALA A 5 -12.57 5.39 18.14
N THR A 6 -13.52 6.33 18.22
CA THR A 6 -14.27 6.79 17.05
C THR A 6 -13.34 7.45 16.03
N ARG A 7 -12.40 8.31 16.47
CA ARG A 7 -11.42 8.96 15.61
C ARG A 7 -10.52 7.93 14.90
N SER A 8 -9.99 6.95 15.64
CA SER A 8 -9.16 5.87 15.07
C SER A 8 -9.92 5.10 13.97
N LEU A 9 -11.17 4.73 14.22
CA LEU A 9 -12.02 4.05 13.24
C LEU A 9 -12.26 4.89 11.99
N THR A 10 -12.47 6.20 12.13
CA THR A 10 -12.64 7.12 11.01
C THR A 10 -11.39 7.16 10.12
N TYR A 11 -10.19 7.26 10.70
CA TYR A 11 -8.94 7.23 9.92
C TYR A 11 -8.72 5.90 9.22
N VAL A 12 -9.03 4.78 9.88
CA VAL A 12 -8.96 3.44 9.27
C VAL A 12 -9.89 3.34 8.05
N ALA A 13 -11.13 3.82 8.18
CA ALA A 13 -12.10 3.80 7.09
C ALA A 13 -11.69 4.70 5.92
N ILE A 14 -11.22 5.93 6.21
CA ILE A 14 -10.71 6.85 5.18
C ILE A 14 -9.48 6.24 4.48
N GLY A 15 -8.57 5.64 5.23
CA GLY A 15 -7.40 5.00 4.68
C GLY A 15 -7.75 3.84 3.76
N ALA A 16 -8.64 2.94 4.17
CA ALA A 16 -9.11 1.85 3.33
C ALA A 16 -9.81 2.35 2.05
N ALA A 17 -10.65 3.39 2.16
CA ALA A 17 -11.30 4.01 1.03
C ALA A 17 -10.29 4.63 0.05
N LEU A 18 -9.25 5.31 0.54
CA LEU A 18 -8.20 5.87 -0.30
C LEU A 18 -7.44 4.79 -1.08
N ILE A 19 -7.10 3.67 -0.43
CA ILE A 19 -6.46 2.55 -1.12
C ILE A 19 -7.40 1.99 -2.19
N ALA A 20 -8.67 1.79 -1.86
CA ALA A 20 -9.69 1.27 -2.78
C ALA A 20 -9.87 2.16 -4.02
N VAL A 21 -9.95 3.48 -3.84
CA VAL A 21 -10.09 4.44 -4.95
C VAL A 21 -8.84 4.43 -5.83
N LEU A 22 -7.64 4.51 -5.24
CA LEU A 22 -6.39 4.53 -5.99
C LEU A 22 -6.05 3.17 -6.64
N SER A 23 -6.62 2.07 -6.16
CA SER A 23 -6.53 0.77 -6.80
C SER A 23 -7.23 0.70 -8.16
N GLN A 24 -8.26 1.52 -8.37
CA GLN A 24 -9.00 1.58 -9.64
C GLN A 24 -8.17 2.20 -10.77
N ILE A 25 -7.16 3.02 -10.42
CA ILE A 25 -6.18 3.51 -11.39
C ILE A 25 -5.20 2.36 -11.65
N SER A 26 -5.55 1.54 -12.63
CA SER A 26 -4.89 0.30 -12.96
C SER A 26 -4.58 0.24 -14.46
N ILE A 27 -3.34 -0.08 -14.80
CA ILE A 27 -2.89 -0.27 -16.17
C ILE A 27 -2.44 -1.73 -16.30
N PRO A 28 -3.03 -2.53 -17.19
CA PRO A 28 -2.63 -3.91 -17.38
C PRO A 28 -1.26 -3.97 -18.08
N LEU A 29 -0.22 -4.33 -17.35
CA LEU A 29 1.14 -4.52 -17.86
C LEU A 29 1.55 -6.01 -17.87
N GLY A 30 0.63 -6.89 -18.21
CA GLY A 30 0.83 -8.35 -18.18
C GLY A 30 0.15 -9.00 -16.96
N PRO A 31 0.76 -10.05 -16.36
CA PRO A 31 0.13 -10.81 -15.28
C PRO A 31 -0.09 -9.99 -13.99
N VAL A 32 0.74 -8.97 -13.76
CA VAL A 32 0.62 -8.07 -12.60
C VAL A 32 0.34 -6.66 -13.10
N PRO A 33 -0.83 -6.08 -12.78
CA PRO A 33 -1.18 -4.74 -13.23
C PRO A 33 -0.38 -3.67 -12.46
N PHE A 34 -0.03 -2.59 -13.15
CA PHE A 34 0.42 -1.38 -12.49
C PHE A 34 -0.78 -0.68 -11.84
N THR A 35 -0.67 -0.32 -10.56
CA THR A 35 -1.73 0.38 -9.83
C THR A 35 -1.16 1.48 -8.94
N LEU A 36 -2.00 2.39 -8.47
CA LEU A 36 -1.59 3.39 -7.47
C LEU A 36 -1.77 2.91 -6.00
N GLN A 37 -2.02 1.61 -5.76
CA GLN A 37 -2.16 1.04 -4.42
C GLN A 37 -0.93 1.32 -3.54
N THR A 38 0.27 1.05 -4.05
CA THR A 38 1.52 1.25 -3.30
C THR A 38 1.78 2.73 -2.98
N LEU A 39 1.32 3.66 -3.81
CA LEU A 39 1.34 5.09 -3.51
C LEU A 39 0.40 5.42 -2.34
N ALA A 40 -0.84 4.90 -2.38
CA ALA A 40 -1.80 5.10 -1.30
C ALA A 40 -1.26 4.55 0.03
N ILE A 41 -0.75 3.32 0.02
CA ILE A 41 -0.23 2.66 1.23
C ILE A 41 0.99 3.42 1.78
N GLY A 42 1.94 3.82 0.92
CA GLY A 42 3.11 4.59 1.32
C GLY A 42 2.75 5.94 1.92
N LEU A 43 1.75 6.64 1.35
CA LEU A 43 1.23 7.88 1.88
C LEU A 43 0.61 7.67 3.26
N LEU A 44 -0.31 6.71 3.41
CA LEU A 44 -0.95 6.40 4.68
C LEU A 44 0.05 5.95 5.74
N ALA A 45 0.98 5.08 5.38
CA ALA A 45 2.00 4.58 6.29
C ALA A 45 2.95 5.70 6.78
N THR A 46 3.15 6.74 5.98
CA THR A 46 3.96 7.91 6.41
C THR A 46 3.15 8.92 7.23
N LEU A 47 1.84 8.99 7.04
CA LEU A 47 0.97 9.94 7.74
C LEU A 47 0.35 9.37 9.02
N TYR A 48 -0.07 8.11 9.00
CA TYR A 48 -0.83 7.48 10.08
C TYR A 48 0.08 6.79 11.09
N LYS A 49 -0.42 6.63 12.32
CA LYS A 49 0.22 5.79 13.33
C LYS A 49 0.18 4.32 12.89
N PRO A 50 1.11 3.47 13.35
CA PRO A 50 1.22 2.08 12.87
C PRO A 50 -0.07 1.27 12.94
N LYS A 51 -0.85 1.49 14.00
CA LYS A 51 -2.15 0.82 14.20
C LYS A 51 -3.13 1.18 13.08
N GLU A 52 -3.36 2.47 12.84
CA GLU A 52 -4.34 2.94 11.85
C GLU A 52 -3.88 2.65 10.43
N ALA A 53 -2.59 2.80 10.14
CA ALA A 53 -2.02 2.45 8.82
C ALA A 53 -2.24 0.96 8.50
N THR A 54 -1.86 0.08 9.42
CA THR A 54 -2.02 -1.37 9.25
C THR A 54 -3.49 -1.77 9.15
N LEU A 55 -4.35 -1.25 10.04
CA LEU A 55 -5.78 -1.56 10.02
C LEU A 55 -6.47 -1.04 8.76
N SER A 56 -6.01 0.08 8.17
CA SER A 56 -6.53 0.56 6.87
C SER A 56 -6.28 -0.44 5.76
N VAL A 57 -5.07 -1.01 5.70
CA VAL A 57 -4.74 -2.05 4.72
C VAL A 57 -5.55 -3.33 4.99
N VAL A 58 -5.63 -3.76 6.24
CA VAL A 58 -6.41 -4.95 6.60
C VAL A 58 -7.89 -4.77 6.25
N LEU A 59 -8.48 -3.61 6.58
CA LEU A 59 -9.87 -3.31 6.22
C LEU A 59 -10.07 -3.32 4.70
N TYR A 60 -9.15 -2.71 3.94
CA TYR A 60 -9.19 -2.73 2.48
C TYR A 60 -9.20 -4.18 1.94
N LEU A 61 -8.33 -5.06 2.46
CA LEU A 61 -8.29 -6.46 2.06
C LEU A 61 -9.57 -7.22 2.43
N LEU A 62 -10.13 -6.95 3.62
CA LEU A 62 -11.40 -7.55 4.05
C LEU A 62 -12.57 -7.12 3.16
N LEU A 63 -12.66 -5.83 2.81
CA LEU A 63 -13.67 -5.33 1.88
C LEU A 63 -13.58 -6.01 0.52
N GLY A 64 -12.36 -6.18 0.00
CA GLY A 64 -12.15 -6.93 -1.24
C GLY A 64 -12.50 -8.41 -1.10
N ALA A 65 -12.12 -9.05 0.03
CA ALA A 65 -12.39 -10.45 0.28
C ALA A 65 -13.90 -10.81 0.31
N ILE A 66 -14.74 -9.93 0.87
CA ILE A 66 -16.19 -10.11 0.87
C ILE A 66 -16.87 -9.80 -0.47
N GLY A 67 -16.09 -9.47 -1.51
CA GLY A 67 -16.59 -9.32 -2.88
C GLY A 67 -16.77 -7.88 -3.36
N LEU A 68 -16.44 -6.86 -2.55
CA LEU A 68 -16.47 -5.49 -3.06
C LEU A 68 -15.39 -5.29 -4.15
N PRO A 69 -15.69 -4.57 -5.24
CA PRO A 69 -14.77 -4.36 -6.36
C PRO A 69 -13.71 -3.31 -6.03
N VAL A 70 -12.93 -3.55 -4.98
CA VAL A 70 -11.94 -2.61 -4.45
C VAL A 70 -10.48 -2.95 -4.82
N PHE A 71 -10.23 -4.11 -5.41
CA PHE A 71 -8.90 -4.47 -5.89
C PHE A 71 -8.63 -3.94 -7.30
N ALA A 72 -7.42 -4.13 -7.79
CA ALA A 72 -6.98 -3.64 -9.10
C ALA A 72 -7.97 -3.99 -10.22
N GLY A 73 -8.32 -2.98 -11.04
CA GLY A 73 -9.24 -3.15 -12.15
C GLY A 73 -10.68 -3.51 -11.76
N GLY A 74 -11.13 -3.12 -10.56
CA GLY A 74 -12.49 -3.41 -10.08
C GLY A 74 -12.71 -4.86 -9.68
N SER A 75 -11.65 -5.63 -9.47
CA SER A 75 -11.75 -7.01 -9.00
C SER A 75 -12.04 -7.08 -7.50
N GLY A 76 -12.53 -8.22 -7.06
CA GLY A 76 -12.84 -8.52 -5.66
C GLY A 76 -13.14 -10.00 -5.48
N GLY A 77 -13.50 -10.38 -4.26
CA GLY A 77 -13.76 -11.75 -3.88
C GLY A 77 -12.58 -12.41 -3.17
N PHE A 78 -12.90 -13.38 -2.31
CA PHE A 78 -11.93 -14.12 -1.53
C PHE A 78 -10.83 -14.75 -2.39
N GLN A 79 -11.19 -15.22 -3.60
CA GLN A 79 -10.25 -15.83 -4.54
C GLN A 79 -9.14 -14.88 -5.00
N ALA A 80 -9.37 -13.56 -5.03
CA ALA A 80 -8.35 -12.60 -5.43
C ALA A 80 -7.15 -12.56 -4.46
N LEU A 81 -7.38 -12.86 -3.19
CA LEU A 81 -6.32 -12.95 -2.17
C LEU A 81 -5.37 -14.15 -2.39
N PHE A 82 -5.81 -15.15 -3.14
CA PHE A 82 -5.04 -16.37 -3.43
C PHE A 82 -4.75 -16.53 -4.93
N GLY A 83 -5.12 -15.54 -5.75
CA GLY A 83 -4.77 -15.47 -7.17
C GLY A 83 -3.32 -15.04 -7.40
N ALA A 84 -2.94 -14.86 -8.66
CA ALA A 84 -1.58 -14.52 -9.08
C ALA A 84 -0.98 -13.30 -8.38
N THR A 85 -1.80 -12.33 -8.00
CA THR A 85 -1.39 -11.10 -7.30
C THR A 85 -1.55 -11.16 -5.78
N GLY A 86 -1.98 -12.30 -5.22
CA GLY A 86 -2.26 -12.46 -3.80
C GLY A 86 -1.07 -12.12 -2.90
N GLY A 87 0.14 -12.53 -3.28
CA GLY A 87 1.35 -12.22 -2.53
C GLY A 87 1.63 -10.73 -2.35
N PHE A 88 1.28 -9.91 -3.36
CA PHE A 88 1.36 -8.45 -3.27
C PHE A 88 0.36 -7.91 -2.25
N LEU A 89 -0.88 -8.40 -2.29
CA LEU A 89 -1.94 -7.99 -1.37
C LEU A 89 -1.57 -8.28 0.08
N TRP A 90 -1.07 -9.46 0.38
CA TRP A 90 -0.60 -9.81 1.73
C TRP A 90 0.60 -8.99 2.17
N ALA A 91 1.55 -8.74 1.27
CA ALA A 91 2.74 -7.93 1.56
C ALA A 91 2.40 -6.44 1.84
N PHE A 92 1.25 -5.93 1.38
CA PHE A 92 0.78 -4.58 1.71
C PHE A 92 0.60 -4.36 3.22
N ILE A 93 0.21 -5.40 3.99
CA ILE A 93 0.10 -5.30 5.45
C ILE A 93 1.47 -4.99 6.06
N LEU A 94 2.50 -5.72 5.62
CA LEU A 94 3.87 -5.50 6.10
C LEU A 94 4.40 -4.12 5.67
N TYR A 95 4.10 -3.68 4.46
CA TYR A 95 4.46 -2.34 4.00
C TYR A 95 3.85 -1.27 4.92
N GLY A 96 2.52 -1.35 5.15
CA GLY A 96 1.82 -0.43 6.03
C GLY A 96 2.41 -0.40 7.44
N LEU A 97 2.63 -1.56 8.03
CA LEU A 97 3.15 -1.70 9.40
C LEU A 97 4.59 -1.18 9.53
N LEU A 98 5.51 -1.65 8.69
CA LEU A 98 6.93 -1.34 8.82
C LEU A 98 7.21 0.13 8.53
N THR A 99 6.67 0.68 7.44
CA THR A 99 6.91 2.08 7.09
C THR A 99 6.35 3.02 8.16
N SER A 100 5.13 2.76 8.66
CA SER A 100 4.53 3.60 9.71
C SER A 100 5.20 3.48 11.08
N SER A 101 5.91 2.39 11.31
CA SER A 101 6.70 2.20 12.54
C SER A 101 8.07 2.91 12.47
N LEU A 102 8.60 3.12 11.27
CA LEU A 102 9.95 3.65 11.04
C LEU A 102 9.97 5.11 10.60
N ALA A 103 8.88 5.61 10.03
CA ALA A 103 8.74 6.98 9.55
C ALA A 103 7.39 7.59 9.92
N ASN A 104 7.34 8.90 9.97
CA ASN A 104 6.14 9.70 10.14
C ASN A 104 6.25 11.01 9.34
N MET A 105 5.21 11.84 9.35
CA MET A 105 5.18 13.08 8.57
C MET A 105 6.22 14.11 8.96
N HIS A 106 6.84 13.99 10.16
CA HIS A 106 7.89 14.87 10.64
C HIS A 106 9.30 14.35 10.32
N SER A 107 9.41 13.12 9.85
CA SER A 107 10.69 12.49 9.49
C SER A 107 11.40 13.23 8.35
N SER A 108 12.71 13.11 8.26
CA SER A 108 13.48 13.70 7.15
C SER A 108 13.04 13.13 5.79
N TYR A 109 13.33 13.85 4.69
CA TYR A 109 13.08 13.34 3.32
C TYR A 109 13.74 11.98 3.09
N TRP A 110 14.98 11.81 3.56
CA TRP A 110 15.74 10.57 3.43
C TRP A 110 15.13 9.42 4.22
N THR A 111 14.65 9.69 5.44
CA THR A 111 13.96 8.68 6.24
C THR A 111 12.68 8.22 5.54
N ILE A 112 11.84 9.16 5.06
CA ILE A 112 10.62 8.81 4.33
C ILE A 112 10.96 8.02 3.06
N PHE A 113 11.99 8.44 2.32
CA PHE A 113 12.41 7.76 1.10
C PHE A 113 12.83 6.31 1.37
N TRP A 114 13.78 6.09 2.28
CA TRP A 114 14.32 4.75 2.51
C TRP A 114 13.36 3.80 3.18
N THR A 115 12.50 4.28 4.08
CA THR A 115 11.46 3.43 4.69
C THR A 115 10.40 3.00 3.70
N ASN A 116 10.02 3.89 2.77
CA ASN A 116 9.12 3.52 1.68
C ASN A 116 9.80 2.60 0.65
N CYS A 117 11.09 2.81 0.35
CA CYS A 117 11.87 1.86 -0.47
C CYS A 117 11.88 0.46 0.14
N LEU A 118 12.09 0.35 1.46
CA LEU A 118 12.02 -0.92 2.18
C LEU A 118 10.63 -1.55 2.06
N GLY A 119 9.58 -0.76 2.26
CA GLY A 119 8.20 -1.24 2.12
C GLY A 119 7.89 -1.75 0.71
N VAL A 120 8.29 -0.99 -0.32
CA VAL A 120 8.12 -1.42 -1.73
C VAL A 120 8.94 -2.67 -2.02
N ALA A 121 10.18 -2.77 -1.52
CA ALA A 121 11.00 -3.97 -1.69
C ALA A 121 10.33 -5.21 -1.10
N ILE A 122 9.72 -5.10 0.09
CA ILE A 122 8.95 -6.19 0.72
C ILE A 122 7.77 -6.60 -0.16
N VAL A 123 7.06 -5.64 -0.72
CA VAL A 123 5.92 -5.91 -1.62
C VAL A 123 6.39 -6.63 -2.88
N LEU A 124 7.47 -6.17 -3.50
CA LEU A 124 8.02 -6.80 -4.71
C LEU A 124 8.57 -8.20 -4.44
N LEU A 125 9.31 -8.39 -3.35
CA LEU A 125 9.86 -9.70 -2.96
C LEU A 125 8.74 -10.68 -2.60
N GLY A 126 7.79 -10.28 -1.75
CA GLY A 126 6.67 -11.13 -1.36
C GLY A 126 5.77 -11.47 -2.56
N GLY A 127 5.46 -10.48 -3.37
CA GLY A 127 4.66 -10.66 -4.59
C GLY A 127 5.34 -11.55 -5.62
N ALA A 128 6.63 -11.31 -5.92
CA ALA A 128 7.39 -12.11 -6.88
C ALA A 128 7.55 -13.56 -6.41
N THR A 129 7.89 -13.77 -5.15
CA THR A 129 8.03 -15.12 -4.58
C THR A 129 6.70 -15.88 -4.66
N TYR A 130 5.61 -15.25 -4.24
CA TYR A 130 4.29 -15.87 -4.33
C TYR A 130 3.91 -16.16 -5.79
N PHE A 131 4.10 -15.19 -6.69
CA PHE A 131 3.81 -15.36 -8.12
C PHE A 131 4.61 -16.50 -8.75
N LYS A 132 5.89 -16.65 -8.41
CA LYS A 132 6.74 -17.76 -8.86
C LYS A 132 6.14 -19.13 -8.55
N PHE A 133 5.68 -19.31 -7.30
CA PHE A 133 5.07 -20.58 -6.88
C PHE A 133 3.66 -20.77 -7.45
N PHE A 134 2.91 -19.69 -7.60
CA PHE A 134 1.56 -19.74 -8.19
C PHE A 134 1.57 -20.06 -9.68
N SER A 135 2.42 -19.37 -10.46
CA SER A 135 2.44 -19.46 -11.93
C SER A 135 3.31 -20.58 -12.47
N GLN A 136 4.22 -21.16 -11.65
CA GLN A 136 5.26 -22.10 -12.06
C GLN A 136 6.19 -21.56 -13.16
N ALA A 137 6.20 -20.25 -13.42
CA ALA A 137 7.06 -19.58 -14.39
C ALA A 137 8.54 -19.69 -14.00
N SER A 138 9.46 -19.43 -14.93
CA SER A 138 10.89 -19.31 -14.59
C SER A 138 11.16 -18.09 -13.67
N TRP A 139 12.27 -18.08 -12.94
CA TRP A 139 12.65 -16.88 -12.16
C TRP A 139 12.89 -15.67 -13.05
N THR A 140 13.43 -15.88 -14.25
CA THR A 140 13.66 -14.80 -15.23
C THR A 140 12.34 -14.14 -15.62
N ASP A 141 11.35 -14.94 -16.01
CA ASP A 141 10.02 -14.44 -16.39
C ASP A 141 9.31 -13.80 -15.19
N THR A 142 9.38 -14.45 -14.02
CA THR A 142 8.82 -13.90 -12.78
C THR A 142 9.34 -12.51 -12.50
N LEU A 143 10.65 -12.31 -12.50
CA LEU A 143 11.26 -11.00 -12.23
C LEU A 143 10.92 -9.98 -13.32
N ALA A 144 10.89 -10.41 -14.59
CA ALA A 144 10.52 -9.55 -15.71
C ALA A 144 9.08 -9.03 -15.60
N TRP A 145 8.16 -9.84 -15.09
CA TRP A 145 6.73 -9.47 -14.99
C TRP A 145 6.34 -8.83 -13.66
N THR A 146 7.06 -9.12 -12.58
CA THR A 146 6.62 -8.74 -11.22
C THR A 146 7.52 -7.73 -10.52
N VAL A 147 8.74 -7.52 -11.00
CA VAL A 147 9.72 -6.63 -10.37
C VAL A 147 10.20 -5.54 -11.30
N THR A 148 10.74 -5.92 -12.47
CA THR A 148 11.41 -4.99 -13.39
C THR A 148 10.57 -3.74 -13.74
N PRO A 149 9.28 -3.84 -14.15
CA PRO A 149 8.48 -2.67 -14.51
C PRO A 149 8.12 -1.80 -13.31
N PHE A 150 8.24 -2.35 -12.08
CA PHE A 150 7.81 -1.67 -10.86
C PHE A 150 8.94 -0.94 -10.12
N ILE A 151 10.22 -1.16 -10.47
CA ILE A 151 11.35 -0.48 -9.82
C ILE A 151 11.28 1.03 -10.06
N LEU A 152 11.31 1.45 -11.32
CA LEU A 152 11.27 2.87 -11.68
C LEU A 152 9.98 3.54 -11.21
N THR A 153 8.85 2.90 -11.48
CA THR A 153 7.53 3.42 -11.10
C THR A 153 7.34 3.45 -9.58
N GLY A 154 7.95 2.52 -8.85
CA GLY A 154 7.99 2.51 -7.39
C GLY A 154 8.73 3.73 -6.84
N ILE A 155 9.93 4.02 -7.38
CA ILE A 155 10.71 5.20 -6.99
C ILE A 155 9.92 6.50 -7.28
N LEU A 156 9.30 6.62 -8.46
CA LEU A 156 8.49 7.79 -8.79
C LEU A 156 7.32 7.97 -7.81
N LYS A 157 6.63 6.89 -7.44
CA LYS A 157 5.57 6.94 -6.43
C LYS A 157 6.08 7.38 -5.06
N ILE A 158 7.27 6.94 -4.65
CA ILE A 158 7.88 7.36 -3.38
C ILE A 158 8.17 8.86 -3.39
N VAL A 159 8.67 9.40 -4.50
CA VAL A 159 8.86 10.84 -4.66
C VAL A 159 7.52 11.58 -4.51
N VAL A 160 6.47 11.08 -5.16
CA VAL A 160 5.10 11.65 -5.01
C VAL A 160 4.61 11.56 -3.57
N VAL A 161 4.84 10.44 -2.86
CA VAL A 161 4.52 10.31 -1.43
C VAL A 161 5.19 11.41 -0.63
N ILE A 162 6.49 11.64 -0.82
CA ILE A 162 7.23 12.69 -0.10
C ILE A 162 6.63 14.06 -0.37
N LEU A 163 6.34 14.39 -1.62
CA LEU A 163 5.74 15.67 -1.99
C LEU A 163 4.35 15.86 -1.35
N LEU A 164 3.51 14.82 -1.40
CA LEU A 164 2.19 14.85 -0.77
C LEU A 164 2.25 14.98 0.75
N VAL A 165 3.16 14.25 1.41
CA VAL A 165 3.37 14.37 2.86
C VAL A 165 3.74 15.80 3.23
N ARG A 166 4.65 16.43 2.48
CA ARG A 166 5.07 17.81 2.76
C ARG A 166 3.97 18.82 2.48
N ALA A 167 3.20 18.64 1.44
CA ALA A 167 2.07 19.50 1.12
C ALA A 167 0.95 19.41 2.18
N LEU A 168 0.69 18.19 2.70
CA LEU A 168 -0.35 17.96 3.69
C LEU A 168 0.08 18.29 5.12
N GLN A 169 1.36 18.21 5.44
CA GLN A 169 1.90 18.44 6.78
C GLN A 169 1.42 19.76 7.45
N PRO A 170 1.44 20.95 6.80
CA PRO A 170 1.00 22.19 7.43
C PRO A 170 -0.50 22.20 7.79
N ILE A 171 -1.30 21.40 7.10
CA ILE A 171 -2.74 21.26 7.35
C ILE A 171 -2.95 20.24 8.46
N LEU A 172 -2.36 19.06 8.35
CA LEU A 172 -2.57 17.93 9.25
C LEU A 172 -2.01 18.16 10.65
N LYS A 173 -0.89 18.89 10.80
CA LYS A 173 -0.32 19.19 12.12
C LYS A 173 -1.25 19.98 13.04
N LYS A 174 -2.34 20.57 12.52
CA LYS A 174 -3.37 21.26 13.33
C LYS A 174 -4.30 20.27 14.02
N GLU A 175 -4.34 19.04 13.57
CA GLU A 175 -5.16 17.99 14.15
C GLU A 175 -4.39 17.23 15.23
N ALA A 176 -5.03 17.04 16.40
CA ALA A 176 -4.42 16.38 17.57
C ALA A 176 -4.01 14.90 17.32
N TYR A 177 -4.42 14.30 16.23
CA TYR A 177 -3.99 12.96 15.86
C TYR A 177 -2.58 12.94 15.24
N PHE A 178 -2.23 14.01 14.52
CA PHE A 178 -0.98 14.13 13.77
C PHE A 178 0.07 15.00 14.51
N SER A 179 -0.31 15.62 15.62
CA SER A 179 0.59 16.41 16.50
C SER A 179 1.49 15.53 17.36
#